data_fdaf1ef608767477188fb56db3b8c7ed
#
_entry.id   fdaf1ef608767477188fb56db3b8c7ed
#
_cell.length_a   1.000
_cell.length_b   1.000
_cell.length_c   1.000
_cell.angle_alpha   90.00
_cell.angle_beta   90.00
_cell.angle_gamma   90.00
#
_symmetry.space_group_name_H-M   'P 1'
#
loop_
_entity.id
_entity.type
_entity.pdbx_description
1 polymer ?
#
loop_
_entity_poly.entity_id
_entity_poly.type
_entity_poly.pdbx_seq_one_letter_code
_entity_poly.pdbx_strand_id
1 'polypeptide(L)'
;MSLHSLTMAESYLIADIGATNARFRIINEFEEPRDLVLRTVDYDTSQELLKMAKAELQIENLSGAMLSVAGPVSQDGVSVVLTNSGHLFLAEELEEALGCQVWFENDFVALAHGLDCFVELLQLGGDSKSGAVSAVLGPGSGLGMATILREENCLRVLASEGGHADFAPGSHLESEIWSVLAMDSKYVSWETVLSGNGLVRLYQAMCQVWGSKCSNYKAEDITRLGVSLNDPICHQTKETFYGILGSAAG
;
A
#
# COMPACT_ATOMS: atom_id res chain seq x y z
N MET A 1 -20.37 27.47 -42.19
CA MET A 1 -20.85 26.87 -40.94
C MET A 1 -19.85 25.84 -40.51
N SER A 2 -18.93 26.18 -39.62
CA SER A 2 -17.93 25.25 -39.09
C SER A 2 -18.61 24.47 -37.97
N LEU A 3 -18.80 23.18 -38.18
CA LEU A 3 -19.11 22.23 -37.13
C LEU A 3 -17.87 22.13 -36.22
N HIS A 4 -17.90 22.81 -35.09
CA HIS A 4 -17.04 22.49 -33.97
C HIS A 4 -17.39 21.04 -33.59
N SER A 5 -16.51 20.11 -33.86
CA SER A 5 -16.57 18.80 -33.26
C SER A 5 -16.54 19.04 -31.75
N LEU A 6 -17.65 18.82 -31.08
CA LEU A 6 -17.68 18.67 -29.64
C LEU A 6 -16.80 17.44 -29.33
N THR A 7 -15.54 17.69 -29.00
CA THR A 7 -14.71 16.69 -28.34
C THR A 7 -15.42 16.40 -27.02
N MET A 8 -15.97 15.19 -26.92
CA MET A 8 -16.51 14.71 -25.65
C MET A 8 -15.36 14.77 -24.63
N ALA A 9 -15.63 15.36 -23.46
CA ALA A 9 -14.66 15.41 -22.39
C ALA A 9 -14.20 13.99 -22.03
N GLU A 10 -12.90 13.76 -22.05
CA GLU A 10 -12.34 12.46 -21.65
C GLU A 10 -12.44 12.32 -20.13
N SER A 11 -13.06 11.23 -19.70
CA SER A 11 -13.18 10.88 -18.29
C SER A 11 -12.37 9.63 -18.00
N TYR A 12 -11.57 9.68 -16.96
CA TYR A 12 -10.74 8.56 -16.52
C TYR A 12 -11.08 8.16 -15.09
N LEU A 13 -11.15 6.86 -14.84
CA LEU A 13 -11.25 6.31 -13.50
C LEU A 13 -9.85 5.94 -13.02
N ILE A 14 -9.45 6.47 -11.87
CA ILE A 14 -8.25 6.03 -11.17
C ILE A 14 -8.64 5.41 -9.84
N ALA A 15 -7.97 4.33 -9.46
CA ALA A 15 -8.25 3.63 -8.21
C ALA A 15 -6.97 3.21 -7.49
N ASP A 16 -7.04 3.26 -6.15
CA ASP A 16 -6.07 2.65 -5.22
C ASP A 16 -6.81 1.56 -4.45
N ILE A 17 -6.49 0.29 -4.75
CA ILE A 17 -7.23 -0.88 -4.28
C ILE A 17 -6.34 -1.70 -3.36
N GLY A 18 -6.58 -1.53 -2.05
CA GLY A 18 -5.97 -2.34 -1.00
C GLY A 18 -6.89 -3.46 -0.53
N ALA A 19 -6.34 -4.36 0.30
CA ALA A 19 -7.08 -5.50 0.83
C ALA A 19 -8.31 -5.12 1.69
N THR A 20 -8.28 -3.96 2.34
CA THR A 20 -9.36 -3.51 3.24
C THR A 20 -10.26 -2.46 2.59
N ASN A 21 -9.67 -1.50 1.90
CA ASN A 21 -10.36 -0.37 1.29
C ASN A 21 -9.90 -0.17 -0.13
N ALA A 22 -10.82 0.26 -0.98
CA ALA A 22 -10.57 0.74 -2.33
C ALA A 22 -10.99 2.20 -2.43
N ARG A 23 -10.10 3.05 -2.96
CA ARG A 23 -10.34 4.47 -3.21
C ARG A 23 -10.43 4.68 -4.70
N PHE A 24 -11.48 5.36 -5.10
CA PHE A 24 -11.74 5.66 -6.50
C PHE A 24 -11.82 7.16 -6.68
N ARG A 25 -11.29 7.64 -7.78
CA ARG A 25 -11.42 9.03 -8.23
C ARG A 25 -11.74 9.04 -9.72
N ILE A 26 -12.78 9.78 -10.09
CA ILE A 26 -13.01 10.13 -11.48
C ILE A 26 -12.38 11.49 -11.75
N ILE A 27 -11.63 11.58 -12.84
CA ILE A 27 -11.03 12.82 -13.34
C ILE A 27 -11.58 13.12 -14.73
N ASN A 28 -11.92 14.38 -14.93
CA ASN A 28 -12.43 14.93 -16.17
C ASN A 28 -11.83 16.33 -16.35
N GLU A 29 -11.50 16.72 -17.56
CA GLU A 29 -10.86 18.01 -17.84
C GLU A 29 -11.71 19.21 -17.43
N PHE A 30 -13.05 19.06 -17.42
CA PHE A 30 -14.01 20.17 -17.24
C PHE A 30 -14.81 20.08 -15.94
N GLU A 31 -14.63 19.04 -15.15
CA GLU A 31 -15.38 18.82 -13.91
C GLU A 31 -14.44 18.67 -12.70
N GLU A 32 -14.94 19.07 -11.54
CA GLU A 32 -14.23 18.79 -10.29
C GLU A 32 -14.14 17.27 -10.06
N PRO A 33 -12.98 16.77 -9.60
CA PRO A 33 -12.81 15.36 -9.31
C PRO A 33 -13.84 14.85 -8.29
N ARG A 34 -14.38 13.66 -8.51
CA ARG A 34 -15.29 12.98 -7.58
C ARG A 34 -14.60 11.77 -6.96
N ASP A 35 -14.62 11.72 -5.64
CA ASP A 35 -13.99 10.68 -4.85
C ASP A 35 -15.02 9.73 -4.25
N LEU A 36 -14.64 8.45 -4.14
CA LEU A 36 -15.41 7.41 -3.48
C LEU A 36 -14.47 6.46 -2.73
N VAL A 37 -14.86 6.05 -1.54
CA VAL A 37 -14.17 5.00 -0.79
C VAL A 37 -15.15 3.86 -0.53
N LEU A 38 -14.77 2.66 -0.93
CA LEU A 38 -15.50 1.42 -0.65
C LEU A 38 -14.63 0.49 0.19
N ARG A 39 -15.25 -0.38 0.97
CA ARG A 39 -14.52 -1.43 1.67
C ARG A 39 -14.37 -2.63 0.74
N THR A 40 -13.16 -2.95 0.36
CA THR A 40 -12.86 -4.09 -0.54
C THR A 40 -13.42 -5.40 -0.01
N VAL A 41 -13.37 -5.58 1.32
CA VAL A 41 -13.83 -6.79 2.02
C VAL A 41 -15.37 -7.02 1.97
N ASP A 42 -16.14 -6.03 1.53
CA ASP A 42 -17.60 -6.15 1.46
C ASP A 42 -18.06 -6.72 0.10
N TYR A 43 -17.12 -7.01 -0.81
CA TYR A 43 -17.39 -7.55 -2.16
C TYR A 43 -16.68 -8.88 -2.37
N ASP A 44 -17.36 -9.84 -2.97
CA ASP A 44 -16.81 -11.17 -3.24
C ASP A 44 -15.91 -11.18 -4.50
N THR A 45 -16.13 -10.25 -5.44
CA THR A 45 -15.39 -10.16 -6.71
C THR A 45 -14.95 -8.74 -7.04
N SER A 46 -13.87 -8.64 -7.82
CA SER A 46 -13.39 -7.37 -8.35
C SER A 46 -14.44 -6.69 -9.25
N GLN A 47 -15.21 -7.47 -10.01
CA GLN A 47 -16.28 -6.97 -10.86
C GLN A 47 -17.40 -6.30 -10.06
N GLU A 48 -17.84 -6.90 -8.94
CA GLU A 48 -18.86 -6.31 -8.06
C GLU A 48 -18.37 -4.99 -7.47
N LEU A 49 -17.12 -4.95 -6.99
CA LEU A 49 -16.49 -3.74 -6.48
C LEU A 49 -16.48 -2.61 -7.54
N LEU A 50 -16.02 -2.91 -8.77
CA LEU A 50 -15.94 -1.90 -9.83
C LEU A 50 -17.32 -1.48 -10.36
N LYS A 51 -18.29 -2.39 -10.46
CA LYS A 51 -19.68 -2.06 -10.81
C LYS A 51 -20.32 -1.14 -9.77
N MET A 52 -20.07 -1.39 -8.50
CA MET A 52 -20.56 -0.50 -7.43
C MET A 52 -19.89 0.87 -7.52
N ALA A 53 -18.56 0.92 -7.72
CA ALA A 53 -17.87 2.19 -7.88
C ALA A 53 -18.41 3.00 -9.08
N LYS A 54 -18.67 2.33 -10.22
CA LYS A 54 -19.27 2.95 -11.40
C LYS A 54 -20.66 3.52 -11.11
N ALA A 55 -21.48 2.78 -10.38
CA ALA A 55 -22.84 3.21 -10.02
C ALA A 55 -22.85 4.40 -9.05
N GLU A 56 -22.08 4.33 -7.97
CA GLU A 56 -22.00 5.38 -6.94
C GLU A 56 -21.38 6.68 -7.48
N LEU A 57 -20.37 6.59 -8.34
CA LEU A 57 -19.78 7.74 -9.02
C LEU A 57 -20.61 8.23 -10.20
N GLN A 58 -21.74 7.56 -10.53
CA GLN A 58 -22.62 7.91 -11.64
C GLN A 58 -21.86 8.05 -12.97
N ILE A 59 -21.01 7.04 -13.27
CA ILE A 59 -20.17 7.06 -14.46
C ILE A 59 -20.95 6.50 -15.64
N GLU A 60 -21.16 7.32 -16.66
CA GLU A 60 -21.81 6.90 -17.91
C GLU A 60 -20.78 6.35 -18.92
N ASN A 61 -19.73 7.12 -19.18
CA ASN A 61 -18.70 6.81 -20.15
C ASN A 61 -17.32 7.06 -19.56
N LEU A 62 -16.38 6.16 -19.86
CA LEU A 62 -14.97 6.28 -19.50
C LEU A 62 -14.11 6.17 -20.77
N SER A 63 -13.08 6.97 -20.85
CA SER A 63 -12.00 6.88 -21.84
C SER A 63 -10.98 5.82 -21.43
N GLY A 64 -10.86 5.52 -20.14
CA GLY A 64 -9.98 4.48 -19.59
C GLY A 64 -10.03 4.40 -18.08
N ALA A 65 -9.47 3.31 -17.53
CA ALA A 65 -9.33 3.11 -16.11
C ALA A 65 -7.92 2.63 -15.74
N MET A 66 -7.27 3.31 -14.77
CA MET A 66 -6.00 2.91 -14.20
C MET A 66 -6.24 2.43 -12.77
N LEU A 67 -5.98 1.15 -12.52
CA LEU A 67 -6.20 0.51 -11.24
C LEU A 67 -4.85 0.16 -10.59
N SER A 68 -4.51 0.91 -9.55
CA SER A 68 -3.40 0.59 -8.65
C SER A 68 -3.89 -0.44 -7.64
N VAL A 69 -3.26 -1.62 -7.62
CA VAL A 69 -3.71 -2.76 -6.81
C VAL A 69 -2.56 -3.26 -5.94
N ALA A 70 -2.84 -3.51 -4.66
CA ALA A 70 -1.87 -4.02 -3.70
C ALA A 70 -1.53 -5.50 -3.97
N GLY A 71 -0.74 -5.74 -5.03
CA GLY A 71 -0.32 -7.08 -5.45
C GLY A 71 0.55 -7.06 -6.70
N PRO A 72 1.19 -8.18 -7.03
CA PRO A 72 2.00 -8.30 -8.22
C PRO A 72 1.14 -8.33 -9.49
N VAL A 73 1.45 -7.44 -10.43
CA VAL A 73 0.85 -7.45 -11.76
C VAL A 73 1.51 -8.53 -12.60
N SER A 74 0.72 -9.28 -13.38
CA SER A 74 1.23 -10.29 -14.32
C SER A 74 2.17 -9.67 -15.38
N GLN A 75 3.07 -10.49 -15.93
CA GLN A 75 4.06 -10.00 -16.91
C GLN A 75 3.43 -9.40 -18.18
N ASP A 76 2.27 -9.90 -18.56
CA ASP A 76 1.48 -9.38 -19.71
C ASP A 76 0.60 -8.18 -19.35
N GLY A 77 0.55 -7.80 -18.06
CA GLY A 77 -0.21 -6.65 -17.58
C GLY A 77 -1.73 -6.86 -17.53
N VAL A 78 -2.24 -8.07 -17.76
CA VAL A 78 -3.69 -8.32 -17.90
C VAL A 78 -4.35 -8.83 -16.63
N SER A 79 -3.58 -9.12 -15.60
CA SER A 79 -4.15 -9.58 -14.31
C SER A 79 -3.31 -9.17 -13.11
N VAL A 80 -3.98 -9.09 -11.97
CA VAL A 80 -3.35 -8.90 -10.66
C VAL A 80 -4.15 -9.65 -9.60
N VAL A 81 -3.43 -10.28 -8.67
CA VAL A 81 -4.04 -10.89 -7.48
C VAL A 81 -3.78 -9.98 -6.29
N LEU A 82 -4.85 -9.51 -5.66
CA LEU A 82 -4.74 -8.67 -4.47
C LEU A 82 -4.15 -9.48 -3.32
N THR A 83 -2.98 -9.08 -2.88
CA THR A 83 -2.28 -9.71 -1.75
C THR A 83 -3.14 -9.61 -0.48
N ASN A 84 -3.13 -10.63 0.36
CA ASN A 84 -3.90 -10.71 1.62
C ASN A 84 -5.43 -10.88 1.50
N SER A 85 -6.04 -10.81 0.31
CA SER A 85 -7.45 -11.16 0.13
C SER A 85 -7.69 -12.24 -0.92
N GLY A 86 -6.75 -12.38 -1.86
CA GLY A 86 -6.84 -13.35 -2.95
C GLY A 86 -7.80 -12.96 -4.07
N HIS A 87 -8.40 -11.76 -4.04
CA HIS A 87 -9.24 -11.28 -5.13
C HIS A 87 -8.43 -11.19 -6.44
N LEU A 88 -8.96 -11.81 -7.47
CA LEU A 88 -8.39 -11.75 -8.81
C LEU A 88 -9.03 -10.61 -9.60
N PHE A 89 -8.20 -9.80 -10.22
CA PHE A 89 -8.58 -8.75 -11.15
C PHE A 89 -8.10 -9.16 -12.54
N LEU A 90 -9.04 -9.28 -13.48
CA LEU A 90 -8.79 -9.61 -14.88
C LEU A 90 -9.19 -8.42 -15.76
N ALA A 91 -8.29 -7.94 -16.60
CA ALA A 91 -8.54 -6.77 -17.46
C ALA A 91 -9.78 -6.98 -18.33
N GLU A 92 -9.88 -8.11 -19.03
CA GLU A 92 -11.00 -8.42 -19.92
C GLU A 92 -12.37 -8.32 -19.22
N GLU A 93 -12.49 -8.88 -18.01
CA GLU A 93 -13.73 -8.86 -17.23
C GLU A 93 -14.10 -7.45 -16.75
N LEU A 94 -13.08 -6.66 -16.40
CA LEU A 94 -13.29 -5.28 -15.91
C LEU A 94 -13.52 -4.31 -17.07
N GLU A 95 -12.91 -4.54 -18.22
CA GLU A 95 -13.17 -3.80 -19.46
C GLU A 95 -14.63 -3.98 -19.91
N GLU A 96 -15.17 -5.20 -19.82
CA GLU A 96 -16.59 -5.46 -20.06
C GLU A 96 -17.48 -4.71 -19.05
N ALA A 97 -17.12 -4.75 -17.75
CA ALA A 97 -17.90 -4.12 -16.69
C ALA A 97 -17.88 -2.58 -16.76
N LEU A 98 -16.75 -1.98 -17.09
CA LEU A 98 -16.55 -0.53 -17.13
C LEU A 98 -16.90 0.07 -18.50
N GLY A 99 -16.73 -0.69 -19.60
CA GLY A 99 -16.91 -0.25 -20.97
C GLY A 99 -15.74 0.56 -21.51
N CYS A 100 -14.54 0.38 -20.97
CA CYS A 100 -13.32 1.06 -21.38
C CYS A 100 -12.09 0.17 -21.17
N GLN A 101 -10.95 0.56 -21.72
CA GLN A 101 -9.69 -0.12 -21.48
C GLN A 101 -9.25 0.02 -20.03
N VAL A 102 -8.70 -1.07 -19.45
CA VAL A 102 -8.23 -1.15 -18.07
C VAL A 102 -6.73 -1.43 -18.05
N TRP A 103 -6.00 -0.67 -17.24
CA TRP A 103 -4.59 -0.90 -16.94
C TRP A 103 -4.41 -1.15 -15.46
N PHE A 104 -3.49 -2.06 -15.15
CA PHE A 104 -3.09 -2.34 -13.77
C PHE A 104 -1.69 -1.80 -13.49
N GLU A 105 -1.51 -1.35 -12.25
CA GLU A 105 -0.20 -1.07 -11.70
C GLU A 105 -0.13 -1.56 -10.25
N ASN A 106 1.07 -1.90 -9.78
CA ASN A 106 1.27 -2.16 -8.36
C ASN A 106 1.14 -0.84 -7.56
N ASP A 107 0.56 -0.89 -6.36
CA ASP A 107 0.30 0.28 -5.51
C ASP A 107 1.58 1.06 -5.15
N PHE A 108 2.69 0.38 -4.84
CA PHE A 108 3.96 1.03 -4.55
C PHE A 108 4.68 1.55 -5.80
N VAL A 109 4.47 0.93 -6.96
CA VAL A 109 4.94 1.47 -8.24
C VAL A 109 4.17 2.74 -8.58
N ALA A 110 2.86 2.74 -8.42
CA ALA A 110 2.03 3.94 -8.62
C ALA A 110 2.43 5.07 -7.66
N LEU A 111 2.62 4.76 -6.37
CA LEU A 111 3.10 5.72 -5.36
C LEU A 111 4.47 6.29 -5.75
N ALA A 112 5.39 5.44 -6.21
CA ALA A 112 6.74 5.86 -6.61
C ALA A 112 6.71 6.81 -7.81
N HIS A 113 5.84 6.58 -8.80
CA HIS A 113 5.62 7.50 -9.91
C HIS A 113 5.02 8.84 -9.45
N GLY A 114 4.20 8.82 -8.41
CA GLY A 114 3.55 10.01 -7.83
C GLY A 114 4.42 10.82 -6.87
N LEU A 115 5.62 10.36 -6.49
CA LEU A 115 6.43 11.04 -5.47
C LEU A 115 6.75 12.49 -5.79
N ASP A 116 7.00 12.81 -7.06
CA ASP A 116 7.33 14.17 -7.48
C ASP A 116 6.11 15.11 -7.47
N CYS A 117 4.89 14.58 -7.25
CA CYS A 117 3.66 15.35 -7.10
C CYS A 117 3.41 15.80 -5.65
N PHE A 118 4.14 15.28 -4.67
CA PHE A 118 3.98 15.71 -3.29
C PHE A 118 4.59 17.10 -3.08
N VAL A 119 3.78 18.01 -2.55
CA VAL A 119 4.18 19.41 -2.33
C VAL A 119 5.11 19.55 -1.12
N GLU A 120 4.93 18.71 -0.12
CA GLU A 120 5.70 18.73 1.12
C GLU A 120 6.18 17.33 1.49
N LEU A 121 7.48 17.19 1.69
CA LEU A 121 8.11 15.99 2.24
C LEU A 121 8.89 16.38 3.51
N LEU A 122 8.67 15.66 4.59
CA LEU A 122 9.43 15.84 5.82
C LEU A 122 10.75 15.05 5.72
N GLN A 123 11.88 15.75 5.77
CA GLN A 123 13.17 15.11 5.86
C GLN A 123 13.44 14.68 7.30
N LEU A 124 13.55 13.38 7.55
CA LEU A 124 13.80 12.82 8.88
C LEU A 124 15.28 12.75 9.26
N GLY A 125 16.17 12.72 8.27
CA GLY A 125 17.61 12.67 8.51
C GLY A 125 18.42 12.59 7.22
N GLY A 126 19.76 12.58 7.35
CA GLY A 126 20.70 12.52 6.24
C GLY A 126 20.75 13.79 5.40
N ASP A 127 21.63 13.79 4.41
CA ASP A 127 21.71 14.86 3.42
C ASP A 127 20.93 14.44 2.17
N SER A 128 20.15 15.37 1.62
CA SER A 128 19.50 15.17 0.34
C SER A 128 20.58 15.04 -0.75
N LYS A 129 20.76 13.84 -1.25
CA LYS A 129 21.65 13.59 -2.39
C LYS A 129 20.79 13.38 -3.62
N SER A 130 21.06 14.15 -4.67
CA SER A 130 20.56 13.81 -6.00
C SER A 130 21.23 12.50 -6.43
N GLY A 131 20.64 11.38 -6.07
CA GLY A 131 21.15 10.05 -6.39
C GLY A 131 20.35 9.43 -7.52
N ALA A 132 20.99 8.57 -8.28
CA ALA A 132 20.30 7.83 -9.35
C ALA A 132 19.29 6.81 -8.81
N VAL A 133 19.41 6.40 -7.56
CA VAL A 133 18.58 5.33 -6.96
C VAL A 133 17.91 5.84 -5.68
N SER A 134 16.61 5.59 -5.59
CA SER A 134 15.80 5.83 -4.39
C SER A 134 14.91 4.62 -4.13
N ALA A 135 14.40 4.50 -2.92
CA ALA A 135 13.39 3.48 -2.59
C ALA A 135 12.16 4.12 -1.96
N VAL A 136 11.01 3.51 -2.19
CA VAL A 136 9.76 3.77 -1.46
C VAL A 136 9.49 2.55 -0.60
N LEU A 137 9.17 2.81 0.65
CA LEU A 137 8.90 1.79 1.65
C LEU A 137 7.71 2.24 2.49
N GLY A 138 6.74 1.39 2.73
CA GLY A 138 5.57 1.78 3.51
C GLY A 138 4.85 0.62 4.18
N PRO A 139 4.79 0.61 5.53
CA PRO A 139 3.96 -0.34 6.27
C PRO A 139 2.48 0.04 6.15
N GLY A 140 1.69 -0.89 5.63
CA GLY A 140 0.24 -0.83 5.49
C GLY A 140 -0.41 -2.11 6.02
N SER A 141 -1.31 -2.73 5.26
CA SER A 141 -1.80 -4.09 5.51
C SER A 141 -0.67 -5.12 5.41
N GLY A 142 0.30 -4.87 4.51
CA GLY A 142 1.59 -5.53 4.38
C GLY A 142 2.73 -4.52 4.48
N LEU A 143 3.90 -4.86 3.91
CA LEU A 143 5.04 -3.98 3.74
C LEU A 143 5.36 -3.83 2.24
N GLY A 144 4.85 -2.77 1.64
CA GLY A 144 5.11 -2.47 0.25
C GLY A 144 6.47 -1.82 0.03
N MET A 145 7.09 -2.11 -1.10
CA MET A 145 8.39 -1.57 -1.51
C MET A 145 8.46 -1.36 -3.02
N ALA A 146 9.13 -0.30 -3.45
CA ALA A 146 9.51 -0.09 -4.84
C ALA A 146 10.86 0.63 -4.91
N THR A 147 11.62 0.36 -5.98
CA THR A 147 12.89 1.04 -6.25
C THR A 147 12.72 1.99 -7.44
N ILE A 148 13.27 3.19 -7.32
CA ILE A 148 13.20 4.25 -8.31
C ILE A 148 14.59 4.48 -8.86
N LEU A 149 14.73 4.36 -10.17
CA LEU A 149 15.91 4.72 -10.92
C LEU A 149 15.63 6.03 -11.68
N ARG A 150 16.39 7.07 -11.39
CA ARG A 150 16.30 8.37 -12.07
C ARG A 150 17.44 8.49 -13.06
N GLU A 151 17.10 8.46 -14.33
CA GLU A 151 18.01 8.73 -15.45
C GLU A 151 17.70 10.11 -16.01
N GLU A 152 18.57 10.69 -16.85
CA GLU A 152 18.46 12.09 -17.30
C GLU A 152 17.08 12.48 -17.86
N ASN A 153 16.36 11.55 -18.50
CA ASN A 153 15.06 11.81 -19.11
C ASN A 153 14.01 10.70 -18.84
N CYS A 154 14.28 9.81 -17.87
CA CYS A 154 13.43 8.66 -17.61
C CYS A 154 13.35 8.37 -16.11
N LEU A 155 12.13 8.19 -15.63
CA LEU A 155 11.86 7.60 -14.33
C LEU A 155 11.50 6.13 -14.53
N ARG A 156 12.34 5.25 -14.02
CA ARG A 156 12.08 3.81 -14.04
C ARG A 156 11.79 3.32 -12.64
N VAL A 157 10.63 2.75 -12.43
CA VAL A 157 10.22 2.15 -11.16
C VAL A 157 10.25 0.65 -11.29
N LEU A 158 10.83 -0.01 -10.29
CA LEU A 158 10.90 -1.46 -10.18
C LEU A 158 10.07 -1.87 -8.97
N ALA A 159 9.02 -2.67 -9.20
CA ALA A 159 8.27 -3.34 -8.15
C ALA A 159 9.20 -4.26 -7.34
N SER A 160 8.92 -4.39 -6.04
CA SER A 160 9.70 -5.25 -5.15
C SER A 160 8.80 -5.93 -4.13
N GLU A 161 9.04 -7.21 -3.92
CA GLU A 161 8.48 -7.99 -2.81
C GLU A 161 9.47 -8.08 -1.63
N GLY A 162 10.30 -7.06 -1.45
CA GLY A 162 11.31 -6.98 -0.39
C GLY A 162 10.75 -7.09 1.03
N GLY A 163 9.47 -6.73 1.23
CA GLY A 163 8.78 -6.95 2.51
C GLY A 163 8.74 -8.41 2.95
N HIS A 164 8.81 -9.35 2.01
CA HIS A 164 8.84 -10.79 2.29
C HIS A 164 10.25 -11.35 2.52
N ALA A 165 11.31 -10.54 2.41
CA ALA A 165 12.65 -10.98 2.80
C ALA A 165 12.75 -11.20 4.31
N ASP A 166 13.69 -12.06 4.72
CA ASP A 166 13.88 -12.43 6.12
C ASP A 166 14.22 -11.21 6.99
N PHE A 167 13.54 -11.07 8.12
CA PHE A 167 13.88 -10.10 9.14
C PHE A 167 15.16 -10.52 9.87
N ALA A 168 16.20 -9.72 9.76
CA ALA A 168 17.46 -9.90 10.47
C ALA A 168 17.51 -8.99 11.69
N PRO A 169 17.46 -9.52 12.93
CA PRO A 169 17.52 -8.71 14.15
C PRO A 169 18.83 -7.93 14.26
N GLY A 170 18.76 -6.63 14.52
CA GLY A 170 19.90 -5.75 14.72
C GLY A 170 20.28 -5.51 16.19
N SER A 171 19.50 -5.99 17.14
CA SER A 171 19.71 -5.81 18.58
C SER A 171 19.38 -7.08 19.38
N HIS A 172 19.80 -7.12 20.65
CA HIS A 172 19.45 -8.21 21.56
C HIS A 172 17.93 -8.35 21.74
N LEU A 173 17.24 -7.22 21.97
CA LEU A 173 15.79 -7.19 22.13
C LEU A 173 15.07 -7.71 20.87
N GLU A 174 15.53 -7.30 19.69
CA GLU A 174 14.98 -7.80 18.43
C GLU A 174 15.21 -9.29 18.24
N SER A 175 16.34 -9.83 18.72
CA SER A 175 16.63 -11.27 18.68
C SER A 175 15.71 -12.06 19.60
N GLU A 176 15.38 -11.54 20.79
CA GLU A 176 14.41 -12.14 21.70
C GLU A 176 13.00 -12.12 21.08
N ILE A 177 12.59 -10.99 20.51
CA ILE A 177 11.32 -10.85 19.77
C ILE A 177 11.25 -11.82 18.60
N TRP A 178 12.31 -11.89 17.78
CA TRP A 178 12.40 -12.83 16.66
C TRP A 178 12.21 -14.28 17.12
N SER A 179 12.85 -14.64 18.25
CA SER A 179 12.74 -15.99 18.82
C SER A 179 11.30 -16.33 19.22
N VAL A 180 10.55 -15.36 19.77
CA VAL A 180 9.12 -15.53 20.08
C VAL A 180 8.30 -15.71 18.80
N LEU A 181 8.51 -14.86 17.81
CA LEU A 181 7.76 -14.89 16.54
C LEU A 181 8.03 -16.18 15.74
N ALA A 182 9.26 -16.69 15.81
CA ALA A 182 9.67 -17.93 15.15
C ALA A 182 9.06 -19.21 15.77
N MET A 183 8.46 -19.13 16.95
CA MET A 183 7.75 -20.28 17.53
C MET A 183 6.46 -20.60 16.75
N ASP A 184 5.80 -19.58 16.22
CA ASP A 184 4.51 -19.71 15.55
C ASP A 184 4.60 -19.66 14.02
N SER A 185 5.78 -19.35 13.47
CA SER A 185 5.98 -19.18 12.03
C SER A 185 7.21 -19.93 11.52
N LYS A 186 7.15 -20.45 10.29
CA LYS A 186 8.31 -21.10 9.64
C LYS A 186 9.43 -20.10 9.32
N TYR A 187 9.10 -18.85 9.10
CA TYR A 187 10.03 -17.75 8.87
C TYR A 187 9.44 -16.43 9.34
N VAL A 188 10.28 -15.48 9.67
CA VAL A 188 9.90 -14.15 10.11
C VAL A 188 10.43 -13.15 9.07
N SER A 189 9.54 -12.56 8.29
CA SER A 189 9.89 -11.55 7.29
C SER A 189 9.83 -10.12 7.87
N TRP A 190 10.32 -9.14 7.10
CA TRP A 190 10.13 -7.73 7.44
C TRP A 190 8.65 -7.40 7.61
N GLU A 191 7.78 -7.88 6.72
CA GLU A 191 6.33 -7.67 6.82
C GLU A 191 5.72 -8.27 8.08
N THR A 192 6.28 -9.38 8.60
CA THR A 192 5.81 -10.00 9.84
C THR A 192 5.81 -9.02 11.00
N VAL A 193 6.74 -8.06 11.01
CA VAL A 193 6.90 -7.03 12.06
C VAL A 193 6.54 -5.63 11.60
N LEU A 194 6.70 -5.31 10.30
CA LEU A 194 6.48 -3.99 9.72
C LEU A 194 5.17 -3.94 8.90
N SER A 195 4.05 -4.17 9.56
CA SER A 195 2.72 -3.99 9.00
C SER A 195 1.74 -3.65 10.12
N GLY A 196 0.48 -3.35 9.81
CA GLY A 196 -0.54 -3.13 10.83
C GLY A 196 -0.70 -4.33 11.75
N ASN A 197 -0.82 -5.53 11.18
CA ASN A 197 -0.81 -6.78 11.96
C ASN A 197 0.56 -7.06 12.59
N GLY A 198 1.64 -6.64 11.95
CA GLY A 198 3.00 -6.75 12.45
C GLY A 198 3.22 -5.97 13.73
N LEU A 199 2.68 -4.77 13.83
CA LEU A 199 2.73 -3.96 15.06
C LEU A 199 2.05 -4.68 16.24
N VAL A 200 0.93 -5.37 15.99
CA VAL A 200 0.23 -6.17 17.01
C VAL A 200 1.07 -7.38 17.43
N ARG A 201 1.65 -8.11 16.46
CA ARG A 201 2.55 -9.24 16.74
C ARG A 201 3.78 -8.79 17.54
N LEU A 202 4.36 -7.66 17.17
CA LEU A 202 5.51 -7.07 17.86
C LEU A 202 5.17 -6.73 19.32
N TYR A 203 3.99 -6.14 19.57
CA TYR A 203 3.48 -5.88 20.91
C TYR A 203 3.29 -7.18 21.71
N GLN A 204 2.69 -8.21 21.12
CA GLN A 204 2.49 -9.49 21.78
C GLN A 204 3.81 -10.17 22.13
N ALA A 205 4.77 -10.16 21.20
CA ALA A 205 6.11 -10.67 21.44
C ALA A 205 6.84 -9.89 22.55
N MET A 206 6.72 -8.56 22.56
CA MET A 206 7.26 -7.70 23.61
C MET A 206 6.69 -8.03 24.98
N CYS A 207 5.38 -8.28 25.09
CA CYS A 207 4.75 -8.73 26.32
C CYS A 207 5.35 -10.04 26.84
N GLN A 208 5.61 -11.01 25.94
CA GLN A 208 6.21 -12.29 26.32
C GLN A 208 7.67 -12.11 26.77
N VAL A 209 8.47 -11.35 26.02
CA VAL A 209 9.88 -11.07 26.38
C VAL A 209 9.98 -10.41 27.76
N TRP A 210 9.04 -9.51 28.10
CA TRP A 210 9.05 -8.83 29.39
C TRP A 210 8.24 -9.52 30.49
N GLY A 211 7.68 -10.71 30.22
CA GLY A 211 6.88 -11.46 31.18
C GLY A 211 5.64 -10.71 31.65
N SER A 212 5.08 -9.85 30.80
CA SER A 212 3.95 -8.97 31.11
C SER A 212 2.65 -9.52 30.54
N LYS A 213 1.52 -9.17 31.20
CA LYS A 213 0.21 -9.54 30.67
C LYS A 213 -0.08 -8.74 29.40
N CYS A 214 -0.40 -9.46 28.34
CA CYS A 214 -0.78 -8.87 27.07
C CYS A 214 -2.27 -8.45 27.06
N SER A 215 -2.56 -7.25 26.56
CA SER A 215 -3.90 -6.77 26.30
C SER A 215 -4.29 -7.03 24.84
N ASN A 216 -5.58 -7.15 24.56
CA ASN A 216 -6.07 -7.35 23.20
C ASN A 216 -6.19 -6.00 22.45
N TYR A 217 -5.04 -5.38 22.20
CA TYR A 217 -4.95 -4.11 21.49
C TYR A 217 -4.90 -4.30 19.98
N LYS A 218 -5.53 -3.37 19.26
CA LYS A 218 -5.34 -3.17 17.82
C LYS A 218 -4.14 -2.26 17.58
N ALA A 219 -3.67 -2.20 16.34
CA ALA A 219 -2.53 -1.35 15.95
C ALA A 219 -2.75 0.13 16.33
N GLU A 220 -3.97 0.64 16.17
CA GLU A 220 -4.35 2.01 16.53
C GLU A 220 -4.23 2.27 18.03
N ASP A 221 -4.63 1.30 18.88
CA ASP A 221 -4.51 1.40 20.34
C ASP A 221 -3.04 1.43 20.75
N ILE A 222 -2.21 0.53 20.19
CA ILE A 222 -0.77 0.46 20.47
C ILE A 222 -0.10 1.78 20.09
N THR A 223 -0.41 2.33 18.93
CA THR A 223 0.12 3.61 18.47
C THR A 223 -0.30 4.74 19.41
N ARG A 224 -1.59 4.85 19.71
CA ARG A 224 -2.15 5.91 20.58
C ARG A 224 -1.58 5.85 21.99
N LEU A 225 -1.52 4.66 22.61
CA LEU A 225 -1.00 4.47 23.97
C LEU A 225 0.52 4.67 24.02
N GLY A 226 1.24 4.24 22.97
CA GLY A 226 2.67 4.43 22.87
C GLY A 226 3.09 5.90 22.67
N VAL A 227 2.29 6.69 21.95
CA VAL A 227 2.52 8.15 21.81
C VAL A 227 2.23 8.89 23.11
N SER A 228 1.15 8.54 23.79
CA SER A 228 0.75 9.19 25.06
C SER A 228 1.60 8.78 26.26
N LEU A 229 2.52 7.81 26.10
CA LEU A 229 3.36 7.22 27.17
C LEU A 229 2.54 6.59 28.32
N ASN A 230 1.27 6.30 28.09
CA ASN A 230 0.39 5.71 29.12
C ASN A 230 0.62 4.21 29.31
N ASP A 231 1.28 3.56 28.35
CA ASP A 231 1.65 2.14 28.40
C ASP A 231 3.12 1.98 27.96
N PRO A 232 4.01 1.58 28.89
CA PRO A 232 5.44 1.44 28.60
C PRO A 232 5.73 0.37 27.53
N ILE A 233 4.91 -0.69 27.45
CA ILE A 233 5.08 -1.76 26.45
C ILE A 233 4.67 -1.24 25.07
N CYS A 234 3.55 -0.55 24.96
CA CYS A 234 3.14 0.11 23.72
C CYS A 234 4.18 1.14 23.26
N HIS A 235 4.74 1.91 24.18
CA HIS A 235 5.82 2.86 23.85
C HIS A 235 7.04 2.15 23.29
N GLN A 236 7.56 1.14 23.99
CA GLN A 236 8.73 0.39 23.53
C GLN A 236 8.45 -0.35 22.22
N THR A 237 7.25 -0.91 22.05
CA THR A 237 6.83 -1.55 20.80
C THR A 237 6.92 -0.58 19.63
N LYS A 238 6.40 0.64 19.79
CA LYS A 238 6.44 1.70 18.77
C LYS A 238 7.89 2.09 18.44
N GLU A 239 8.74 2.31 19.45
CA GLU A 239 10.16 2.64 19.26
C GLU A 239 10.90 1.51 18.52
N THR A 240 10.64 0.25 18.90
CA THR A 240 11.21 -0.92 18.23
C THR A 240 10.74 -1.02 16.78
N PHE A 241 9.44 -0.78 16.51
CA PHE A 241 8.89 -0.76 15.16
C PHE A 241 9.61 0.27 14.27
N TYR A 242 9.81 1.49 14.76
CA TYR A 242 10.53 2.52 13.99
C TYR A 242 12.02 2.21 13.82
N GLY A 243 12.65 1.61 14.82
CA GLY A 243 14.02 1.13 14.70
C GLY A 243 14.19 0.07 13.61
N ILE A 244 13.29 -0.93 13.61
CA ILE A 244 13.24 -1.98 12.59
C ILE A 244 12.94 -1.38 11.20
N LEU A 245 12.01 -0.42 11.11
CA LEU A 245 11.70 0.25 9.84
C LEU A 245 12.92 1.02 9.31
N GLY A 246 13.67 1.68 10.17
CA GLY A 246 14.93 2.32 9.81
C GLY A 246 15.95 1.32 9.27
N SER A 247 16.08 0.16 9.91
CA SER A 247 16.98 -0.92 9.45
C SER A 247 16.55 -1.53 8.11
N ALA A 248 15.24 -1.59 7.84
CA ALA A 248 14.71 -2.05 6.55
C ALA A 248 14.95 -1.03 5.42
N ALA A 249 15.04 0.24 5.76
CA ALA A 249 15.31 1.32 4.80
C ALA A 249 16.81 1.47 4.43
N GLY A 250 17.73 0.92 5.21
CA GLY A 250 19.18 0.92 4.99
C GLY A 250 19.91 1.73 6.02
#